data_b5ab128acd09247fd7df7dca4d5e9f0d
#
_entry.id   b5ab128acd09247fd7df7dca4d5e9f0d
#
_cell.length_a   1.000
_cell.length_b   1.000
_cell.length_c   1.000
_cell.angle_alpha   90.00
_cell.angle_beta   90.00
_cell.angle_gamma   90.00
#
_symmetry.space_group_name_H-M   'P 1'
#
loop_
_entity.id
_entity.type
_entity.pdbx_description
1 polymer ?
#
loop_
_entity_poly.entity_id
_entity_poly.type
_entity_poly.pdbx_seq_one_letter_code
_entity_poly.pdbx_strand_id
1 'polypeptide(L)'
;MLEEAEKRDHRKLGKEMDLIHFEPEYAPGAVFWHDKGYKIYRKLIEYMRNRQEHNGYIEIATPRIMDRVLWEISGHWDKYGAHNYSGKTEDGKQFCVKPMNCPGGLLVYKQGIKSYRDLPLRVAEFGIC
;
A
#
# COMPACT_ATOMS: atom_id res chain seq x y z
N MET A 1 19.62 25.33 7.64
CA MET A 1 18.77 24.40 6.86
C MET A 1 18.97 22.93 7.24
N LEU A 2 20.21 22.40 7.24
CA LEU A 2 20.46 20.98 7.61
C LEU A 2 20.12 20.70 9.08
N GLU A 3 20.57 21.51 10.02
CA GLU A 3 20.24 21.37 11.46
C GLU A 3 18.72 21.38 11.73
N GLU A 4 17.97 22.16 10.97
CA GLU A 4 16.51 22.22 11.09
C GLU A 4 15.83 20.97 10.51
N ALA A 5 16.43 20.37 9.48
CA ALA A 5 15.97 19.09 8.93
C ALA A 5 16.26 17.93 9.90
N GLU A 6 17.42 17.91 10.55
CA GLU A 6 17.77 16.89 11.54
C GLU A 6 16.84 16.89 12.75
N LYS A 7 16.36 18.07 13.19
CA LYS A 7 15.37 18.17 14.28
C LYS A 7 14.03 17.55 13.93
N ARG A 8 13.72 17.42 12.61
CA ARG A 8 12.46 16.87 12.09
C ARG A 8 12.61 15.48 11.51
N ASP A 9 13.76 14.83 11.67
CA ASP A 9 13.98 13.48 11.18
C ASP A 9 13.00 12.50 11.87
N HIS A 10 12.15 11.85 11.07
CA HIS A 10 11.13 10.93 11.56
C HIS A 10 11.73 9.71 12.27
N ARG A 11 12.95 9.30 11.93
CA ARG A 11 13.66 8.19 12.59
C ARG A 11 14.03 8.56 14.02
N LYS A 12 14.49 9.82 14.23
CA LYS A 12 14.81 10.37 15.53
C LYS A 12 13.55 10.60 16.36
N LEU A 13 12.60 11.35 15.82
CA LEU A 13 11.34 11.65 16.50
C LEU A 13 10.51 10.39 16.76
N GLY A 14 10.50 9.45 15.84
CA GLY A 14 9.81 8.17 15.99
C GLY A 14 10.28 7.41 17.23
N LYS A 15 11.57 7.37 17.47
CA LYS A 15 12.17 6.74 18.64
C LYS A 15 11.96 7.56 19.92
N GLU A 16 12.28 8.86 19.90
CA GLU A 16 12.20 9.74 21.07
C GLU A 16 10.78 9.88 21.61
N MET A 17 9.78 9.89 20.73
CA MET A 17 8.38 10.05 21.10
C MET A 17 7.64 8.72 21.26
N ASP A 18 8.33 7.60 21.13
CA ASP A 18 7.73 6.24 21.19
C ASP A 18 6.61 6.03 20.17
N LEU A 19 6.88 6.40 18.91
CA LEU A 19 5.91 6.30 17.83
C LEU A 19 6.00 4.99 17.06
N ILE A 20 7.23 4.58 16.73
CA ILE A 20 7.55 3.44 15.88
C ILE A 20 8.85 2.77 16.30
N HIS A 21 9.01 1.51 15.89
CA HIS A 21 10.32 0.85 15.86
C HIS A 21 10.44 -0.08 14.65
N PHE A 22 11.63 -0.59 14.42
CA PHE A 22 11.97 -1.54 13.36
C PHE A 22 12.61 -2.79 13.96
N GLU A 23 12.23 -3.95 13.44
CA GLU A 23 12.80 -5.25 13.79
C GLU A 23 13.37 -5.93 12.53
N PRO A 24 14.61 -5.60 12.13
CA PRO A 24 15.19 -6.10 10.88
C PRO A 24 15.32 -7.63 10.81
N GLU A 25 15.49 -8.29 11.95
CA GLU A 25 15.62 -9.74 12.02
C GLU A 25 14.29 -10.46 11.71
N TYR A 26 13.16 -9.87 12.09
CA TYR A 26 11.84 -10.50 11.99
C TYR A 26 10.99 -9.93 10.86
N ALA A 27 11.17 -8.65 10.56
CA ALA A 27 10.35 -7.95 9.57
C ALA A 27 11.18 -6.85 8.87
N PRO A 28 12.13 -7.23 8.00
CA PRO A 28 12.99 -6.28 7.32
C PRO A 28 12.19 -5.27 6.50
N GLY A 29 12.43 -3.98 6.76
CA GLY A 29 11.75 -2.87 6.08
C GLY A 29 10.34 -2.55 6.57
N ALA A 30 9.76 -3.34 7.47
CA ALA A 30 8.43 -3.09 8.02
C ALA A 30 8.50 -2.21 9.28
N VAL A 31 7.46 -1.42 9.48
CA VAL A 31 7.32 -0.50 10.62
C VAL A 31 6.37 -1.10 11.64
N PHE A 32 6.81 -1.19 12.89
CA PHE A 32 5.98 -1.50 14.04
C PHE A 32 5.45 -0.20 14.64
N TRP A 33 4.15 0.00 14.57
CA TRP A 33 3.49 1.20 15.06
C TRP A 33 3.11 1.05 16.54
N HIS A 34 3.59 1.95 17.38
CA HIS A 34 3.15 2.06 18.76
C HIS A 34 1.85 2.85 18.88
N ASP A 35 1.22 2.86 20.04
CA ASP A 35 -0.08 3.50 20.24
C ASP A 35 -0.12 4.96 19.76
N LYS A 36 0.86 5.77 20.15
CA LYS A 36 0.92 7.18 19.72
C LYS A 36 1.12 7.34 18.22
N GLY A 37 2.05 6.56 17.65
CA GLY A 37 2.34 6.59 16.23
C GLY A 37 1.14 6.11 15.41
N TYR A 38 0.48 5.05 15.85
CA TYR A 38 -0.70 4.54 15.16
C TYR A 38 -1.90 5.50 15.22
N LYS A 39 -2.04 6.26 16.32
CA LYS A 39 -3.03 7.36 16.38
C LYS A 39 -2.77 8.44 15.34
N ILE A 40 -1.50 8.83 15.14
CA ILE A 40 -1.13 9.80 14.11
C ILE A 40 -1.44 9.22 12.72
N TYR A 41 -1.01 7.98 12.46
CA TYR A 41 -1.29 7.29 11.21
C TYR A 41 -2.79 7.26 10.88
N ARG A 42 -3.62 6.87 11.84
CA ARG A 42 -5.08 6.86 11.67
C ARG A 42 -5.65 8.25 11.37
N LYS A 43 -5.15 9.29 12.01
CA LYS A 43 -5.58 10.68 11.75
C LYS A 43 -5.23 11.14 10.34
N LEU A 44 -4.07 10.73 9.82
CA LEU A 44 -3.68 11.02 8.44
C LEU A 44 -4.60 10.27 7.44
N ILE A 45 -4.90 9.01 7.69
CA ILE A 45 -5.85 8.24 6.87
C ILE A 45 -7.24 8.88 6.89
N GLU A 46 -7.75 9.25 8.07
CA GLU A 46 -9.04 9.93 8.23
C GLU A 46 -9.09 11.25 7.45
N TYR A 47 -8.04 12.06 7.57
CA TYR A 47 -7.91 13.31 6.82
C TYR A 47 -7.95 13.08 5.31
N MET A 48 -7.15 12.14 4.81
CA MET A 48 -7.10 11.83 3.37
C MET A 48 -8.42 11.25 2.87
N ARG A 49 -9.06 10.37 3.64
CA ARG A 49 -10.38 9.81 3.29
C ARG A 49 -11.41 10.91 3.12
N ASN A 50 -11.54 11.82 4.08
CA ASN A 50 -12.45 12.94 4.01
C ASN A 50 -12.18 13.83 2.78
N ARG A 51 -10.91 14.07 2.46
CA ARG A 51 -10.51 14.84 1.27
C ARG A 51 -10.89 14.13 -0.02
N GLN A 52 -10.69 12.83 -0.10
CA GLN A 52 -11.00 12.01 -1.26
C GLN A 52 -12.51 11.94 -1.49
N GLU A 53 -13.29 11.63 -0.46
CA GLU A 53 -14.75 11.58 -0.52
C GLU A 53 -15.34 12.94 -0.98
N HIS A 54 -14.84 14.04 -0.41
CA HIS A 54 -15.28 15.39 -0.79
C HIS A 54 -14.97 15.74 -2.26
N ASN A 55 -13.97 15.09 -2.86
CA ASN A 55 -13.61 15.26 -4.27
C ASN A 55 -14.18 14.15 -5.18
N GLY A 56 -15.13 13.36 -4.70
CA GLY A 56 -15.84 12.36 -5.48
C GLY A 56 -15.04 11.08 -5.75
N TYR A 57 -14.08 10.76 -4.91
CA TYR A 57 -13.38 9.48 -4.95
C TYR A 57 -14.19 8.42 -4.20
N ILE A 58 -14.21 7.22 -4.76
CA ILE A 58 -14.69 6.01 -4.09
C ILE A 58 -13.52 5.25 -3.49
N GLU A 59 -13.66 4.78 -2.27
CA GLU A 59 -12.63 3.95 -1.62
C GLU A 59 -12.89 2.47 -1.96
N ILE A 60 -11.82 1.77 -2.36
CA ILE A 60 -11.83 0.33 -2.59
C ILE A 60 -10.77 -0.35 -1.73
N ALA A 61 -10.89 -1.66 -1.61
CA ALA A 61 -9.86 -2.51 -1.02
C ALA A 61 -9.64 -3.74 -1.89
N THR A 62 -8.39 -4.05 -2.19
CA THR A 62 -8.01 -5.22 -2.99
C THR A 62 -7.23 -6.23 -2.14
N PRO A 63 -7.22 -7.53 -2.49
CA PRO A 63 -6.47 -8.54 -1.78
C PRO A 63 -4.98 -8.20 -1.68
N ARG A 64 -4.36 -8.55 -0.55
CA ARG A 64 -2.92 -8.34 -0.34
C ARG A 64 -2.06 -9.36 -1.07
N ILE A 65 -2.58 -10.58 -1.22
CA ILE A 65 -1.91 -11.70 -1.88
C ILE A 65 -2.73 -12.04 -3.11
N MET A 66 -2.06 -12.10 -4.25
CA MET A 66 -2.69 -12.42 -5.54
C MET A 66 -1.78 -13.37 -6.33
N ASP A 67 -2.38 -14.05 -7.31
CA ASP A 67 -1.68 -15.00 -8.17
C ASP A 67 -0.63 -14.28 -9.03
N ARG A 68 0.46 -14.98 -9.30
CA ARG A 68 1.59 -14.52 -10.14
C ARG A 68 1.14 -13.99 -11.49
N VAL A 69 0.14 -14.61 -12.11
CA VAL A 69 -0.37 -14.25 -13.44
C VAL A 69 -0.72 -12.77 -13.55
N LEU A 70 -1.29 -12.16 -12.50
CA LEU A 70 -1.58 -10.73 -12.51
C LEU A 70 -0.33 -9.86 -12.65
N TRP A 71 0.76 -10.29 -12.02
CA TRP A 71 2.03 -9.58 -12.03
C TRP A 71 2.80 -9.76 -13.34
N GLU A 72 2.63 -10.90 -14.00
CA GLU A 72 3.14 -11.13 -15.35
C GLU A 72 2.42 -10.24 -16.37
N ILE A 73 1.08 -10.24 -16.36
CA ILE A 73 0.28 -9.41 -17.27
C ILE A 73 0.58 -7.91 -17.08
N SER A 74 0.81 -7.48 -15.87
CA SER A 74 1.11 -6.08 -15.57
C SER A 74 2.59 -5.70 -15.74
N GLY A 75 3.47 -6.67 -16.06
CA GLY A 75 4.91 -6.47 -16.24
C GLY A 75 5.72 -6.27 -14.95
N HIS A 76 5.07 -6.37 -13.79
CA HIS A 76 5.76 -6.23 -12.50
C HIS A 76 6.64 -7.40 -12.17
N TRP A 77 6.27 -8.60 -12.64
CA TRP A 77 7.03 -9.81 -12.38
C TRP A 77 8.45 -9.74 -12.95
N ASP A 78 8.59 -9.30 -14.17
CA ASP A 78 9.90 -9.23 -14.86
C ASP A 78 10.79 -8.13 -14.26
N LYS A 79 10.18 -7.02 -13.83
CA LYS A 79 10.93 -5.88 -13.30
C LYS A 79 11.31 -6.02 -11.83
N TYR A 80 10.46 -6.63 -11.03
CA TYR A 80 10.56 -6.64 -9.56
C TYR A 80 10.56 -8.05 -8.97
N GLY A 81 10.50 -9.11 -9.76
CA GLY A 81 10.33 -10.50 -9.30
C GLY A 81 11.35 -10.94 -8.24
N ALA A 82 12.60 -10.47 -8.36
CA ALA A 82 13.66 -10.75 -7.40
C ALA A 82 13.50 -10.04 -6.04
N HIS A 83 12.67 -9.01 -5.98
CA HIS A 83 12.44 -8.19 -4.77
C HIS A 83 11.04 -8.38 -4.18
N ASN A 84 10.20 -9.19 -4.82
CA ASN A 84 8.84 -9.44 -4.37
C ASN A 84 8.80 -10.58 -3.35
N TYR A 85 7.99 -10.39 -2.31
CA TYR A 85 7.63 -11.47 -1.41
C TYR A 85 6.69 -12.44 -2.14
N SER A 86 7.24 -13.55 -2.60
CA SER A 86 6.51 -14.59 -3.34
C SER A 86 6.63 -15.95 -2.66
N GLY A 87 5.65 -16.80 -2.89
CA GLY A 87 5.65 -18.17 -2.37
C GLY A 87 4.94 -19.11 -3.33
N LYS A 88 4.95 -20.40 -2.97
CA LYS A 88 4.20 -21.44 -3.67
C LYS A 88 3.29 -22.15 -2.69
N THR A 89 2.09 -22.49 -3.15
CA THR A 89 1.19 -23.38 -2.45
C THR A 89 1.60 -24.84 -2.66
N GLU A 90 1.06 -25.76 -1.87
CA GLU A 90 1.36 -27.22 -1.99
C GLU A 90 1.03 -27.77 -3.39
N ASP A 91 -0.01 -27.25 -4.04
CA ASP A 91 -0.41 -27.58 -5.42
C ASP A 91 0.43 -26.90 -6.50
N GLY A 92 1.49 -26.19 -6.11
CA GLY A 92 2.48 -25.58 -7.00
C GLY A 92 2.12 -24.22 -7.57
N LYS A 93 0.96 -23.63 -7.22
CA LYS A 93 0.60 -22.27 -7.64
C LYS A 93 1.51 -21.25 -6.99
N GLN A 94 1.95 -20.28 -7.76
CA GLN A 94 2.75 -19.15 -7.28
C GLN A 94 1.88 -17.96 -6.94
N PHE A 95 2.14 -17.38 -5.79
CA PHE A 95 1.50 -16.16 -5.36
C PHE A 95 2.53 -15.09 -4.98
N CYS A 96 2.10 -13.86 -4.94
CA CYS A 96 2.93 -12.71 -4.54
C CYS A 96 2.14 -11.79 -3.63
N VAL A 97 2.81 -11.27 -2.60
CA VAL A 97 2.32 -10.10 -1.87
C VAL A 97 2.35 -8.93 -2.83
N LYS A 98 1.28 -8.17 -2.93
CA LYS A 98 1.18 -7.10 -3.92
C LYS A 98 2.28 -6.05 -3.72
N PRO A 99 3.12 -5.79 -4.74
CA PRO A 99 4.08 -4.71 -4.70
C PRO A 99 3.45 -3.34 -4.98
N MET A 100 2.25 -3.33 -5.55
CA MET A 100 1.49 -2.13 -5.90
C MET A 100 -0.02 -2.39 -5.86
N ASN A 101 -0.82 -1.35 -5.59
CA ASN A 101 -2.29 -1.44 -5.58
C ASN A 101 -2.92 -1.41 -6.98
N CYS A 102 -2.25 -0.75 -7.95
CA CYS A 102 -2.82 -0.45 -9.26
C CYS A 102 -3.39 -1.66 -10.02
N PRO A 103 -2.70 -2.82 -10.13
CA PRO A 103 -3.26 -3.96 -10.85
C PRO A 103 -4.56 -4.50 -10.24
N GLY A 104 -4.66 -4.53 -8.90
CA GLY A 104 -5.89 -4.89 -8.21
C GLY A 104 -7.02 -3.90 -8.48
N GLY A 105 -6.73 -2.61 -8.44
CA GLY A 105 -7.69 -1.55 -8.78
C GLY A 105 -8.22 -1.67 -10.21
N LEU A 106 -7.37 -2.05 -11.18
CA LEU A 106 -7.79 -2.30 -12.55
C LEU A 106 -8.73 -3.51 -12.66
N LEU A 107 -8.56 -4.54 -11.84
CA LEU A 107 -9.49 -5.67 -11.80
C LEU A 107 -10.87 -5.23 -11.28
N VAL A 108 -10.91 -4.34 -10.29
CA VAL A 108 -12.19 -3.73 -9.85
C VAL A 108 -12.79 -2.88 -10.96
N TYR A 109 -11.99 -2.08 -11.65
CA TYR A 109 -12.45 -1.28 -12.79
C TYR A 109 -13.05 -2.14 -13.91
N LYS A 110 -12.49 -3.30 -14.19
CA LYS A 110 -12.99 -4.23 -15.23
C LYS A 110 -14.37 -4.85 -14.93
N GLN A 111 -14.84 -4.76 -13.69
CA GLN A 111 -16.16 -5.32 -13.35
C GLN A 111 -17.30 -4.47 -13.92
N GLY A 112 -18.25 -5.15 -14.54
CA GLY A 112 -19.42 -4.51 -15.16
C GLY A 112 -19.13 -3.82 -16.50
N ILE A 113 -20.20 -3.44 -17.17
CA ILE A 113 -20.16 -2.69 -18.43
C ILE A 113 -20.01 -1.21 -18.09
N LYS A 114 -19.02 -0.55 -18.69
CA LYS A 114 -18.76 0.88 -18.50
C LYS A 114 -18.82 1.62 -19.82
N SER A 115 -19.39 2.81 -19.79
CA SER A 115 -19.44 3.75 -20.90
C SER A 115 -18.42 4.88 -20.69
N TYR A 116 -18.02 5.53 -21.76
CA TYR A 116 -17.24 6.78 -21.67
C TYR A 116 -17.95 7.86 -20.84
N ARG A 117 -19.28 7.77 -20.69
CA ARG A 117 -20.07 8.70 -19.89
C ARG A 117 -19.90 8.49 -18.37
N ASP A 118 -19.37 7.32 -17.97
CA ASP A 118 -19.09 7.02 -16.57
C ASP A 118 -17.72 7.57 -16.11
N LEU A 119 -16.98 8.17 -17.03
CA LEU A 119 -15.67 8.77 -16.77
C LEU A 119 -15.79 10.28 -16.45
N PRO A 120 -14.90 10.80 -15.62
CA PRO A 120 -13.78 10.14 -14.96
C PRO A 120 -14.22 9.31 -13.74
N LEU A 121 -13.70 8.09 -13.62
CA LEU A 121 -13.84 7.28 -12.40
C LEU A 121 -12.68 7.62 -11.45
N ARG A 122 -13.01 8.12 -10.26
CA ARG A 122 -12.04 8.46 -9.22
C ARG A 122 -12.03 7.37 -8.16
N VAL A 123 -10.92 6.66 -8.07
CA VAL A 123 -10.78 5.51 -7.16
C VAL A 123 -9.57 5.73 -6.27
N ALA A 124 -9.71 5.43 -4.98
CA ALA A 124 -8.66 5.48 -3.99
C ALA A 124 -8.55 4.19 -3.20
N GLU A 125 -7.36 3.85 -2.75
CA GLU A 125 -7.10 2.69 -1.91
C GLU A 125 -6.00 3.00 -0.89
N PHE A 126 -6.26 2.71 0.38
CA PHE A 126 -5.24 2.69 1.43
C PHE A 126 -4.70 1.26 1.55
N GLY A 127 -4.04 0.80 0.50
CA GLY A 127 -3.51 -0.54 0.42
C GLY A 127 -2.15 -0.67 1.11
N ILE A 128 -1.91 -1.83 1.70
CA ILE A 128 -0.59 -2.22 2.24
C ILE A 128 0.10 -3.05 1.16
N CYS A 129 1.25 -2.55 0.71
CA CYS A 129 2.14 -3.18 -0.27
C CYS A 129 3.43 -3.63 0.43
#